data_b8898690f8a3a9319abaf10b4327349b
#
_entry.id   b8898690f8a3a9319abaf10b4327349b
#
_cell.length_a   1.000
_cell.length_b   1.000
_cell.length_c   1.000
_cell.angle_alpha   90.00
_cell.angle_beta   90.00
_cell.angle_gamma   90.00
#
_symmetry.space_group_name_H-M   'P 1'
#
loop_
_entity.id
_entity.type
_entity.pdbx_description
1 polymer ?
#
loop_
_entity_poly.entity_id
_entity_poly.type
_entity_poly.pdbx_seq_one_letter_code
_entity_poly.pdbx_strand_id
1 'polypeptide(L)'
;MADRLYLSLWFPGFSESEMLAKTLCVLRHFPFATERPGIGYVAVHPISWNEPVIYQETFDFCATPEHAIETTSEFLHDDNAYEFEGLWDLWGPGTDAGWVQEPRPVRLVAHGLNFDEGAYEQEGHVQVDFGLDTPFLYEDVKLTPLVEARVRDNVRKLIEFTSAVEKNCATSARLLWSESDENLAQKLIARLQRVQ
;
A
#
# COMPACT_ATOMS: atom_id res chain seq x y z
N MET A 1 20.22 3.74 -0.58
CA MET A 1 19.70 2.81 0.45
C MET A 1 18.23 2.63 0.19
N ALA A 2 17.70 1.42 0.21
CA ALA A 2 16.27 1.21 -0.02
C ALA A 2 15.48 1.60 1.22
N ASP A 3 14.44 2.40 1.03
CA ASP A 3 13.55 2.85 2.08
C ASP A 3 12.15 2.27 1.88
N ARG A 4 11.36 2.17 2.94
CA ARG A 4 9.96 1.80 2.79
C ARG A 4 9.19 2.97 2.17
N LEU A 5 8.22 2.62 1.34
CA LEU A 5 7.37 3.56 0.62
C LEU A 5 5.93 3.44 1.12
N TYR A 6 5.35 4.57 1.50
CA TYR A 6 4.00 4.64 2.05
C TYR A 6 3.12 5.63 1.29
N LEU A 7 1.83 5.35 1.25
CA LEU A 7 0.79 6.29 0.86
C LEU A 7 -0.16 6.49 2.03
N SER A 8 -0.18 7.68 2.59
CA SER A 8 -1.12 8.09 3.62
C SER A 8 -2.31 8.82 3.01
N LEU A 9 -3.52 8.47 3.44
CA LEU A 9 -4.78 8.98 2.93
C LEU A 9 -5.65 9.51 4.07
N TRP A 10 -6.12 10.74 3.95
CA TRP A 10 -7.08 11.34 4.87
C TRP A 10 -8.41 11.58 4.17
N PHE A 11 -9.51 11.39 4.87
CA PHE A 11 -10.87 11.52 4.35
C PHE A 11 -11.66 12.54 5.16
N PRO A 12 -12.50 13.37 4.52
CA PRO A 12 -13.37 14.28 5.25
C PRO A 12 -14.46 13.50 5.97
N GLY A 13 -14.80 13.93 7.20
CA GLY A 13 -15.85 13.31 7.98
C GLY A 13 -15.60 11.85 8.37
N PHE A 14 -14.32 11.45 8.45
CA PHE A 14 -13.95 10.10 8.86
C PHE A 14 -14.42 9.82 10.29
N SER A 15 -15.05 8.67 10.47
CA SER A 15 -15.60 8.22 11.75
C SER A 15 -15.61 6.70 11.79
N GLU A 16 -15.86 6.11 12.94
CA GLU A 16 -16.02 4.66 13.10
C GLU A 16 -16.90 4.06 12.00
N SER A 17 -18.09 4.62 11.79
CA SER A 17 -19.03 4.11 10.78
C SER A 17 -18.56 4.24 9.32
N GLU A 18 -17.66 5.18 9.02
CA GLU A 18 -17.14 5.43 7.68
C GLU A 18 -15.83 4.67 7.40
N MET A 19 -15.14 4.23 8.43
CA MET A 19 -13.80 3.66 8.36
C MET A 19 -13.70 2.52 7.34
N LEU A 20 -14.48 1.47 7.49
CA LEU A 20 -14.43 0.30 6.61
C LEU A 20 -14.95 0.62 5.20
N ALA A 21 -15.91 1.52 5.05
CA ALA A 21 -16.41 1.96 3.75
C ALA A 21 -15.35 2.73 2.96
N LYS A 22 -14.57 3.61 3.60
CA LYS A 22 -13.44 4.33 2.98
C LYS A 22 -12.32 3.37 2.61
N THR A 23 -12.01 2.43 3.49
CA THR A 23 -11.01 1.38 3.24
C THR A 23 -11.41 0.52 2.05
N LEU A 24 -12.67 0.09 1.97
CA LEU A 24 -13.19 -0.67 0.82
C LEU A 24 -13.02 0.09 -0.50
N CYS A 25 -13.26 1.42 -0.49
CA CYS A 25 -13.03 2.23 -1.69
C CYS A 25 -11.56 2.13 -2.15
N VAL A 26 -10.61 2.23 -1.24
CA VAL A 26 -9.16 2.12 -1.56
C VAL A 26 -8.84 0.72 -2.08
N LEU A 27 -9.30 -0.33 -1.40
CA LEU A 27 -9.07 -1.73 -1.77
C LEU A 27 -9.62 -2.06 -3.17
N ARG A 28 -10.77 -1.53 -3.56
CA ARG A 28 -11.38 -1.72 -4.89
C ARG A 28 -10.55 -1.14 -6.02
N HIS A 29 -9.73 -0.11 -5.75
CA HIS A 29 -8.86 0.51 -6.74
C HIS A 29 -7.44 -0.05 -6.73
N PHE A 30 -7.13 -0.93 -5.76
CA PHE A 30 -5.80 -1.52 -5.68
C PHE A 30 -5.57 -2.53 -6.83
N PRO A 31 -4.42 -2.44 -7.56
CA PRO A 31 -4.14 -3.30 -8.70
C PRO A 31 -3.55 -4.64 -8.24
N PHE A 32 -4.37 -5.51 -7.67
CA PHE A 32 -3.96 -6.82 -7.18
C PHE A 32 -3.25 -7.65 -8.26
N ALA A 33 -2.39 -8.57 -7.81
CA ALA A 33 -1.68 -9.50 -8.67
C ALA A 33 -2.65 -10.40 -9.45
N THR A 34 -2.31 -10.68 -10.71
CA THR A 34 -3.19 -11.40 -11.64
C THR A 34 -3.48 -12.84 -11.20
N GLU A 35 -2.46 -13.53 -10.67
CA GLU A 35 -2.59 -14.94 -10.24
C GLU A 35 -3.24 -15.09 -8.86
N ARG A 36 -3.17 -14.05 -8.02
CA ARG A 36 -3.75 -14.02 -6.68
C ARG A 36 -4.47 -12.70 -6.42
N PRO A 37 -5.59 -12.46 -7.13
CA PRO A 37 -6.35 -11.22 -6.99
C PRO A 37 -7.09 -11.19 -5.67
N GLY A 38 -6.96 -10.08 -4.92
CA GLY A 38 -7.67 -9.86 -3.66
C GLY A 38 -6.77 -9.89 -2.42
N ILE A 39 -7.41 -10.09 -1.28
CA ILE A 39 -6.81 -10.06 0.05
C ILE A 39 -6.44 -11.47 0.50
N GLY A 40 -5.18 -11.69 0.85
CA GLY A 40 -4.67 -12.97 1.35
C GLY A 40 -4.71 -13.10 2.87
N TYR A 41 -4.71 -11.97 3.59
CA TYR A 41 -4.69 -11.95 5.04
C TYR A 41 -5.38 -10.68 5.56
N VAL A 42 -6.07 -10.82 6.70
CA VAL A 42 -6.63 -9.74 7.48
C VAL A 42 -6.27 -9.88 8.96
N ALA A 43 -6.10 -8.74 9.65
CA ALA A 43 -5.98 -8.72 11.10
C ALA A 43 -6.66 -7.49 11.69
N VAL A 44 -7.09 -7.61 12.96
CA VAL A 44 -7.60 -6.50 13.77
C VAL A 44 -6.72 -6.34 15.00
N HIS A 45 -6.11 -5.16 15.11
CA HIS A 45 -5.23 -4.76 16.19
C HIS A 45 -6.00 -3.82 17.13
N PRO A 46 -6.15 -4.16 18.44
CA PRO A 46 -6.83 -3.29 19.38
C PRO A 46 -5.87 -2.26 19.99
N ILE A 47 -6.35 -1.09 20.29
CA ILE A 47 -5.71 -0.05 21.12
C ILE A 47 -4.37 0.45 20.56
N SER A 48 -3.39 -0.42 20.34
CA SER A 48 -2.06 -0.05 19.83
C SER A 48 -1.34 -1.25 19.19
N TRP A 49 -0.26 -0.98 18.46
CA TRP A 49 0.56 -2.02 17.84
C TRP A 49 1.25 -2.97 18.83
N ASN A 50 1.31 -2.61 20.12
CA ASN A 50 1.93 -3.43 21.16
C ASN A 50 0.96 -4.47 21.77
N GLU A 51 -0.34 -4.36 21.48
CA GLU A 51 -1.35 -5.28 21.97
C GLU A 51 -1.48 -6.50 21.06
N PRO A 52 -1.83 -7.67 21.62
CA PRO A 52 -2.12 -8.85 20.79
C PRO A 52 -3.29 -8.64 19.84
N VAL A 53 -3.20 -9.15 18.62
CA VAL A 53 -4.32 -9.15 17.65
C VAL A 53 -5.53 -9.83 18.24
N ILE A 54 -6.71 -9.23 18.07
CA ILE A 54 -7.98 -9.79 18.56
C ILE A 54 -8.68 -10.65 17.49
N TYR A 55 -8.33 -10.47 16.23
CA TYR A 55 -8.81 -11.27 15.12
C TYR A 55 -7.75 -11.33 14.02
N GLN A 56 -7.60 -12.50 13.40
CA GLN A 56 -6.79 -12.66 12.19
C GLN A 56 -7.31 -13.84 11.36
N GLU A 57 -7.23 -13.71 10.04
CA GLU A 57 -7.59 -14.76 9.11
C GLU A 57 -6.68 -14.75 7.89
N THR A 58 -6.26 -15.94 7.46
CA THR A 58 -5.54 -16.16 6.20
C THR A 58 -6.46 -16.86 5.23
N PHE A 59 -6.61 -16.32 4.03
CA PHE A 59 -7.45 -16.91 2.98
C PHE A 59 -6.61 -17.80 2.07
N ASP A 60 -6.92 -19.09 2.01
CA ASP A 60 -6.25 -20.04 1.09
C ASP A 60 -6.42 -19.61 -0.38
N PHE A 61 -7.62 -19.13 -0.71
CA PHE A 61 -7.94 -18.41 -1.93
C PHE A 61 -8.22 -16.95 -1.55
N CYS A 62 -7.51 -16.01 -2.16
CA CYS A 62 -7.67 -14.59 -1.81
C CYS A 62 -9.15 -14.18 -1.77
N ALA A 63 -9.54 -13.47 -0.72
CA ALA A 63 -10.87 -12.92 -0.55
C ALA A 63 -11.07 -11.68 -1.45
N THR A 64 -12.31 -11.44 -1.89
CA THR A 64 -12.65 -10.12 -2.47
C THR A 64 -12.51 -9.02 -1.42
N PRO A 65 -12.25 -7.76 -1.82
CA PRO A 65 -12.25 -6.64 -0.88
C PRO A 65 -13.50 -6.57 -0.01
N GLU A 66 -14.67 -6.84 -0.58
CA GLU A 66 -15.95 -6.86 0.13
C GLU A 66 -15.99 -7.91 1.22
N HIS A 67 -15.56 -9.13 0.90
CA HIS A 67 -15.54 -10.22 1.87
C HIS A 67 -14.53 -9.97 3.00
N ALA A 68 -13.34 -9.47 2.67
CA ALA A 68 -12.34 -9.09 3.67
C ALA A 68 -12.83 -8.00 4.63
N ILE A 69 -13.56 -7.02 4.14
CA ILE A 69 -14.21 -5.98 4.96
C ILE A 69 -15.33 -6.57 5.82
N GLU A 70 -16.16 -7.45 5.28
CA GLU A 70 -17.24 -8.13 6.01
C GLU A 70 -16.70 -8.92 7.21
N THR A 71 -15.63 -9.71 7.03
CA THR A 71 -15.04 -10.50 8.12
C THR A 71 -14.49 -9.66 9.26
N THR A 72 -14.06 -8.42 9.00
CA THR A 72 -13.53 -7.51 10.03
C THR A 72 -14.60 -6.60 10.64
N SER A 73 -15.80 -6.53 10.05
CA SER A 73 -16.85 -5.58 10.44
C SER A 73 -17.42 -5.83 11.85
N GLU A 74 -17.40 -7.08 12.35
CA GLU A 74 -17.84 -7.42 13.70
C GLU A 74 -16.96 -6.79 14.80
N PHE A 75 -15.76 -6.38 14.45
CA PHE A 75 -14.78 -5.75 15.35
C PHE A 75 -14.72 -4.23 15.19
N LEU A 76 -15.71 -3.62 14.54
CA LEU A 76 -15.69 -2.19 14.24
C LEU A 76 -15.68 -1.37 15.54
N HIS A 77 -14.60 -0.63 15.74
CA HIS A 77 -14.36 0.24 16.90
C HIS A 77 -13.29 1.28 16.61
N ASP A 78 -13.43 2.49 17.14
CA ASP A 78 -12.46 3.60 16.98
C ASP A 78 -11.08 3.33 17.59
N ASP A 79 -10.96 2.39 18.52
CA ASP A 79 -9.68 2.00 19.13
C ASP A 79 -8.95 0.92 18.34
N ASN A 80 -9.51 0.43 17.23
CA ASN A 80 -8.92 -0.65 16.45
C ASN A 80 -8.26 -0.15 15.18
N ALA A 81 -7.21 -0.86 14.75
CA ALA A 81 -6.71 -0.79 13.39
C ALA A 81 -6.98 -2.09 12.62
N TYR A 82 -7.23 -1.97 11.32
CA TYR A 82 -7.58 -3.06 10.43
C TYR A 82 -6.53 -3.20 9.37
N GLU A 83 -5.88 -4.35 9.35
CA GLU A 83 -4.82 -4.68 8.41
C GLU A 83 -5.35 -5.62 7.31
N PHE A 84 -5.00 -5.30 6.06
CA PHE A 84 -5.35 -6.07 4.87
C PHE A 84 -4.08 -6.28 4.05
N GLU A 85 -3.71 -7.54 3.80
CA GLU A 85 -2.56 -7.86 2.96
C GLU A 85 -3.01 -8.43 1.62
N GLY A 86 -2.42 -7.90 0.57
CA GLY A 86 -2.59 -8.40 -0.79
C GLY A 86 -1.27 -8.41 -1.54
N LEU A 87 -1.32 -8.84 -2.78
CA LEU A 87 -0.17 -8.86 -3.67
C LEU A 87 -0.44 -7.98 -4.89
N TRP A 88 0.61 -7.37 -5.43
CA TRP A 88 0.57 -6.73 -6.74
C TRP A 88 1.77 -7.13 -7.59
N ASP A 89 1.58 -7.17 -8.92
CA ASP A 89 2.64 -7.56 -9.83
C ASP A 89 3.52 -6.36 -10.16
N LEU A 90 4.82 -6.47 -9.86
CA LEU A 90 5.83 -5.49 -10.23
C LEU A 90 6.96 -6.15 -11.02
N TRP A 91 7.52 -5.42 -11.97
CA TRP A 91 8.71 -5.86 -12.68
C TRP A 91 9.92 -5.93 -11.76
N GLY A 92 10.62 -7.06 -11.82
CA GLY A 92 11.88 -7.30 -11.12
C GLY A 92 12.85 -8.12 -11.94
N PRO A 93 14.14 -8.19 -11.53
CA PRO A 93 15.12 -9.07 -12.16
C PRO A 93 14.79 -10.53 -11.88
N GLY A 94 14.62 -11.32 -12.94
CA GLY A 94 14.42 -12.77 -12.85
C GLY A 94 15.75 -13.53 -12.73
N THR A 95 15.67 -14.85 -12.55
CA THR A 95 16.82 -15.75 -12.36
C THR A 95 17.75 -15.84 -13.57
N ASP A 96 17.22 -15.66 -14.79
CA ASP A 96 17.95 -15.86 -16.06
C ASP A 96 18.37 -14.53 -16.71
N ALA A 97 18.73 -13.53 -15.91
CA ALA A 97 19.07 -12.16 -16.36
C ALA A 97 17.96 -11.45 -17.16
N GLY A 98 16.74 -12.02 -17.16
CA GLY A 98 15.53 -11.42 -17.71
C GLY A 98 14.80 -10.56 -16.69
N TRP A 99 13.76 -9.84 -17.14
CA TRP A 99 12.83 -9.11 -16.29
C TRP A 99 11.50 -9.83 -16.27
N VAL A 100 11.00 -10.09 -15.08
CA VAL A 100 9.72 -10.79 -14.85
C VAL A 100 8.81 -9.95 -13.98
N GLN A 101 7.51 -10.14 -14.11
CA GLN A 101 6.56 -9.62 -13.13
C GLN A 101 6.46 -10.62 -11.99
N GLU A 102 6.67 -10.13 -10.78
CA GLU A 102 6.60 -10.93 -9.56
C GLU A 102 5.57 -10.31 -8.61
N PRO A 103 4.74 -11.15 -7.96
CA PRO A 103 3.83 -10.67 -6.93
C PRO A 103 4.62 -10.17 -5.72
N ARG A 104 4.37 -8.92 -5.32
CA ARG A 104 4.97 -8.27 -4.15
C ARG A 104 3.91 -8.03 -3.11
N PRO A 105 4.20 -8.26 -1.82
CA PRO A 105 3.24 -7.98 -0.76
C PRO A 105 3.03 -6.48 -0.62
N VAL A 106 1.77 -6.12 -0.36
CA VAL A 106 1.35 -4.77 0.01
C VAL A 106 0.39 -4.89 1.19
N ARG A 107 0.56 -4.00 2.15
CA ARG A 107 -0.27 -3.93 3.34
C ARG A 107 -1.05 -2.62 3.35
N LEU A 108 -2.36 -2.71 3.56
CA LEU A 108 -3.23 -1.57 3.80
C LEU A 108 -3.70 -1.62 5.25
N VAL A 109 -3.62 -0.49 5.93
CA VAL A 109 -4.06 -0.35 7.32
C VAL A 109 -5.07 0.78 7.41
N ALA A 110 -6.23 0.50 7.99
CA ALA A 110 -7.19 1.51 8.40
C ALA A 110 -7.03 1.77 9.90
N HIS A 111 -6.76 3.02 10.28
CA HIS A 111 -6.57 3.41 11.67
C HIS A 111 -7.88 3.97 12.24
N GLY A 112 -8.34 3.41 13.38
CA GLY A 112 -9.36 4.04 14.18
C GLY A 112 -8.88 5.36 14.80
N LEU A 113 -9.79 6.26 15.08
CA LEU A 113 -9.44 7.62 15.53
C LEU A 113 -8.73 7.65 16.89
N ASN A 114 -8.92 6.63 17.72
CA ASN A 114 -8.29 6.51 19.03
C ASN A 114 -7.14 5.50 19.04
N PHE A 115 -6.94 4.75 17.92
CA PHE A 115 -5.90 3.74 17.84
C PHE A 115 -4.50 4.37 17.95
N ASP A 116 -3.65 3.76 18.81
CA ASP A 116 -2.26 4.13 19.04
C ASP A 116 -2.06 5.65 19.23
N GLU A 117 -2.84 6.21 20.18
CA GLU A 117 -2.84 7.64 20.52
C GLU A 117 -3.15 8.58 19.33
N GLY A 118 -3.92 8.12 18.36
CA GLY A 118 -4.28 8.90 17.17
C GLY A 118 -3.26 8.79 16.04
N ALA A 119 -2.68 7.62 15.82
CA ALA A 119 -1.71 7.34 14.75
C ALA A 119 -2.16 7.86 13.37
N TYR A 120 -3.47 7.91 13.10
CA TYR A 120 -4.03 8.43 11.85
C TYR A 120 -3.59 9.87 11.52
N GLU A 121 -3.24 10.69 12.52
CA GLU A 121 -2.81 12.08 12.28
C GLU A 121 -1.52 12.14 11.46
N GLN A 122 -0.60 11.19 11.69
CA GLN A 122 0.67 11.11 10.99
C GLN A 122 0.65 10.11 9.83
N GLU A 123 0.00 8.96 10.03
CA GLU A 123 0.03 7.84 9.10
C GLU A 123 -1.13 7.82 8.11
N GLY A 124 -2.17 8.64 8.35
CA GLY A 124 -3.40 8.68 7.56
C GLY A 124 -4.51 7.80 8.14
N HIS A 125 -5.75 8.12 7.82
CA HIS A 125 -6.89 7.26 8.13
C HIS A 125 -6.77 5.89 7.47
N VAL A 126 -6.23 5.86 6.25
CA VAL A 126 -5.80 4.63 5.57
C VAL A 126 -4.37 4.83 5.09
N GLN A 127 -3.48 3.91 5.47
CA GLN A 127 -2.11 3.86 5.01
C GLN A 127 -1.91 2.65 4.11
N VAL A 128 -1.18 2.83 3.01
CA VAL A 128 -0.72 1.75 2.14
C VAL A 128 0.79 1.65 2.26
N ASP A 129 1.28 0.52 2.73
CA ASP A 129 2.70 0.17 2.79
C ASP A 129 3.06 -0.68 1.57
N PHE A 130 3.81 -0.11 0.64
CA PHE A 130 4.26 -0.77 -0.59
C PHE A 130 5.52 -1.61 -0.40
N GLY A 131 6.05 -1.69 0.83
CA GLY A 131 7.34 -2.28 1.11
C GLY A 131 8.49 -1.36 0.66
N LEU A 132 9.62 -1.95 0.26
CA LEU A 132 10.79 -1.18 -0.16
C LEU A 132 10.58 -0.49 -1.51
N ASP A 133 11.18 0.70 -1.67
CA ASP A 133 11.14 1.50 -2.91
C ASP A 133 11.98 0.92 -4.06
N THR A 134 12.73 -0.16 -3.78
CA THR A 134 13.61 -0.84 -4.75
C THR A 134 12.93 -1.10 -6.10
N PRO A 135 11.68 -1.62 -6.21
CA PRO A 135 11.04 -1.88 -7.50
C PRO A 135 10.82 -0.64 -8.35
N PHE A 136 10.81 0.53 -7.73
CA PHE A 136 10.60 1.82 -8.40
C PHE A 136 11.90 2.50 -8.79
N LEU A 137 13.06 2.02 -8.29
CA LEU A 137 14.36 2.64 -8.48
C LEU A 137 15.40 1.71 -9.09
N TYR A 138 15.55 0.48 -8.59
CA TYR A 138 16.60 -0.47 -8.93
C TYR A 138 17.98 0.21 -9.01
N GLU A 139 18.37 0.93 -7.95
CA GLU A 139 19.60 1.75 -7.92
C GLU A 139 20.87 0.96 -8.22
N ASP A 140 20.93 -0.29 -7.79
CA ASP A 140 22.09 -1.19 -7.94
C ASP A 140 22.16 -1.84 -9.34
N VAL A 141 21.15 -1.63 -10.20
CA VAL A 141 21.09 -2.21 -11.54
C VAL A 141 21.49 -1.14 -12.56
N LYS A 142 22.40 -1.48 -13.51
CA LYS A 142 22.77 -0.57 -14.58
C LYS A 142 21.52 -0.16 -15.39
N LEU A 143 21.29 1.13 -15.54
CA LEU A 143 20.16 1.65 -16.29
C LEU A 143 20.38 1.44 -17.79
N THR A 144 19.75 0.40 -18.33
CA THR A 144 19.64 0.14 -19.77
C THR A 144 18.24 0.58 -20.23
N PRO A 145 17.99 0.74 -21.55
CA PRO A 145 16.64 1.08 -22.04
C PRO A 145 15.56 0.10 -21.56
N LEU A 146 15.89 -1.19 -21.42
CA LEU A 146 14.97 -2.20 -20.88
C LEU A 146 14.67 -1.96 -19.41
N VAL A 147 15.72 -1.77 -18.59
CA VAL A 147 15.57 -1.51 -17.13
C VAL A 147 14.75 -0.24 -16.91
N GLU A 148 15.06 0.83 -17.65
CA GLU A 148 14.30 2.08 -17.59
C GLU A 148 12.82 1.87 -17.92
N ALA A 149 12.51 1.11 -18.95
CA ALA A 149 11.12 0.82 -19.33
C ALA A 149 10.38 0.07 -18.20
N ARG A 150 11.01 -0.92 -17.54
CA ARG A 150 10.43 -1.69 -16.44
C ARG A 150 10.20 -0.87 -15.17
N VAL A 151 11.19 -0.05 -14.81
CA VAL A 151 11.06 0.91 -13.69
C VAL A 151 9.94 1.89 -13.98
N ARG A 152 9.86 2.42 -15.20
CA ARG A 152 8.79 3.34 -15.62
C ARG A 152 7.41 2.68 -15.54
N ASP A 153 7.27 1.40 -15.90
CA ASP A 153 6.01 0.66 -15.79
C ASP A 153 5.59 0.50 -14.32
N ASN A 154 6.52 0.17 -13.40
CA ASN A 154 6.24 0.09 -11.98
C ASN A 154 5.78 1.45 -11.41
N VAL A 155 6.51 2.52 -11.74
CA VAL A 155 6.16 3.89 -11.31
C VAL A 155 4.80 4.31 -11.87
N ARG A 156 4.51 3.98 -13.12
CA ARG A 156 3.20 4.26 -13.73
C ARG A 156 2.08 3.58 -12.97
N LYS A 157 2.24 2.30 -12.62
CA LYS A 157 1.26 1.54 -11.82
C LYS A 157 0.97 2.19 -10.47
N LEU A 158 2.02 2.67 -9.79
CA LEU A 158 1.90 3.42 -8.53
C LEU A 158 1.11 4.73 -8.73
N ILE A 159 1.44 5.50 -9.77
CA ILE A 159 0.76 6.77 -10.07
C ILE A 159 -0.71 6.54 -10.45
N GLU A 160 -0.99 5.53 -11.25
CA GLU A 160 -2.36 5.17 -11.65
C GLU A 160 -3.22 4.80 -10.44
N PHE A 161 -2.70 3.99 -9.52
CA PHE A 161 -3.37 3.64 -8.27
C PHE A 161 -3.64 4.88 -7.41
N THR A 162 -2.60 5.67 -7.11
CA THR A 162 -2.75 6.86 -6.26
C THR A 162 -3.73 7.88 -6.85
N SER A 163 -3.72 8.05 -8.17
CA SER A 163 -4.64 8.93 -8.89
C SER A 163 -6.08 8.39 -8.92
N ALA A 164 -6.25 7.07 -9.05
CA ALA A 164 -7.56 6.43 -9.00
C ALA A 164 -8.22 6.60 -7.63
N VAL A 165 -7.45 6.41 -6.55
CA VAL A 165 -7.93 6.62 -5.18
C VAL A 165 -8.32 8.09 -4.95
N GLU A 166 -7.47 9.04 -5.33
CA GLU A 166 -7.77 10.47 -5.20
C GLU A 166 -9.06 10.86 -5.92
N LYS A 167 -9.23 10.37 -7.14
CA LYS A 167 -10.40 10.70 -7.98
C LYS A 167 -11.70 10.08 -7.48
N ASN A 168 -11.66 8.86 -6.93
CA ASN A 168 -12.86 8.07 -6.70
C ASN A 168 -13.23 7.91 -5.22
N CYS A 169 -12.28 8.07 -4.28
CA CYS A 169 -12.51 7.82 -2.86
C CYS A 169 -12.70 9.09 -2.03
N ALA A 170 -12.83 10.26 -2.66
CA ALA A 170 -13.09 11.55 -2.00
C ALA A 170 -12.10 11.84 -0.85
N THR A 171 -10.82 11.65 -1.08
CA THR A 171 -9.76 11.97 -0.12
C THR A 171 -9.66 13.48 0.10
N SER A 172 -9.46 13.92 1.36
CA SER A 172 -9.18 15.34 1.68
C SER A 172 -7.70 15.69 1.53
N ALA A 173 -6.83 14.71 1.77
CA ALA A 173 -5.38 14.83 1.60
C ALA A 173 -4.78 13.47 1.28
N ARG A 174 -3.63 13.48 0.61
CA ARG A 174 -2.79 12.31 0.38
C ARG A 174 -1.32 12.69 0.46
N LEU A 175 -0.50 11.76 0.94
CA LEU A 175 0.95 11.92 1.01
C LEU A 175 1.62 10.61 0.62
N LEU A 176 2.40 10.63 -0.46
CA LEU A 176 3.33 9.56 -0.81
C LEU A 176 4.69 9.92 -0.22
N TRP A 177 5.21 9.09 0.68
CA TRP A 177 6.42 9.39 1.43
C TRP A 177 7.28 8.14 1.68
N SER A 178 8.52 8.35 2.05
CA SER A 178 9.48 7.30 2.43
C SER A 178 10.16 7.67 3.75
N GLU A 179 10.78 6.69 4.40
CA GLU A 179 11.43 6.87 5.71
C GLU A 179 12.62 7.85 5.69
N SER A 180 13.20 8.09 4.52
CA SER A 180 14.29 9.07 4.36
C SER A 180 13.76 10.46 3.99
N ASP A 181 14.59 11.48 4.20
CA ASP A 181 14.29 12.87 3.81
C ASP A 181 14.11 13.06 2.29
N GLU A 182 14.69 12.15 1.48
CA GLU A 182 14.52 12.15 0.02
C GLU A 182 13.26 11.38 -0.38
N ASN A 183 12.30 12.07 -0.98
CA ASN A 183 11.11 11.41 -1.51
C ASN A 183 11.41 10.66 -2.83
N LEU A 184 10.51 9.72 -3.20
CA LEU A 184 10.67 8.88 -4.39
C LEU A 184 10.92 9.70 -5.68
N ALA A 185 10.28 10.87 -5.84
CA ALA A 185 10.47 11.70 -7.02
C ALA A 185 11.89 12.26 -7.11
N GLN A 186 12.46 12.71 -5.99
CA GLN A 186 13.84 13.18 -5.92
C GLN A 186 14.82 12.06 -6.25
N LYS A 187 14.62 10.86 -5.69
CA LYS A 187 15.43 9.67 -6.01
C LYS A 187 15.37 9.29 -7.47
N LEU A 188 14.17 9.32 -8.09
CA LEU A 188 13.99 9.05 -9.52
C LEU A 188 14.72 10.07 -10.40
N ILE A 189 14.64 11.37 -10.08
CA ILE A 189 15.35 12.43 -10.79
C ILE A 189 16.86 12.21 -10.69
N ALA A 190 17.39 11.96 -9.49
CA ALA A 190 18.80 11.71 -9.27
C ALA A 190 19.29 10.48 -10.05
N ARG A 191 18.46 9.41 -10.13
CA ARG A 191 18.78 8.22 -10.90
C ARG A 191 18.87 8.50 -12.39
N LEU A 192 17.93 9.25 -12.96
CA LEU A 192 17.93 9.59 -14.38
C LEU A 192 19.08 10.54 -14.78
N GLN A 193 19.52 11.40 -13.86
CA GLN A 193 20.65 12.33 -14.11
C GLN A 193 22.02 11.62 -14.10
N ARG A 194 22.18 10.51 -13.39
CA ARG A 194 23.44 9.72 -13.34
C ARG A 194 23.78 8.99 -14.66
N VAL A 195 22.90 9.05 -15.63
CA VAL A 195 23.02 8.35 -16.93
C VAL A 195 23.51 9.25 -18.06
N GLN A 196 23.71 10.55 -17.78
CA GLN A 196 24.38 11.49 -18.70
C GLN A 196 25.87 11.59 -18.35
#